data_88c50b885d36b1448e1b1863bf5e5295
#
_entry.id   88c50b885d36b1448e1b1863bf5e5295
#
_cell.length_a   1.000
_cell.length_b   1.000
_cell.length_c   1.000
_cell.angle_alpha   90.00
_cell.angle_beta   90.00
_cell.angle_gamma   90.00
#
_symmetry.space_group_name_H-M   'P 1'
#
loop_
_entity.id
_entity.type
_entity.pdbx_description
1 polymer ?
#
loop_
_entity_poly.entity_id
_entity_poly.type
_entity_poly.pdbx_seq_one_letter_code
_entity_poly.pdbx_strand_id
1 'polypeptide(L)'
;MRPVFLALCSTLLVSPPGSASTSDSDVEVVFPQQMNAKQLMTFCASSALTARGRTQRRYCDGFVSGVEEGLRLYEFSFPVTPRVSVCMPADSSSRELSQAFIQHATSVGVDLEQPAAAIVLEALEKKFPC
;
A
#
# COMPACT_ATOMS: atom_id res chain seq x y z
N MET A 1 -23.61 -63.75 34.14
CA MET A 1 -24.67 -62.94 33.49
C MET A 1 -24.28 -61.45 33.64
N ARG A 2 -23.80 -60.83 32.59
CA ARG A 2 -23.47 -59.39 32.56
C ARG A 2 -24.39 -58.73 31.56
N PRO A 3 -25.14 -57.67 31.92
CA PRO A 3 -25.94 -56.94 30.94
C PRO A 3 -25.08 -55.95 30.14
N VAL A 4 -25.23 -56.05 28.82
CA VAL A 4 -24.62 -55.13 27.86
C VAL A 4 -25.54 -53.90 27.75
N PHE A 5 -25.07 -52.73 28.19
CA PHE A 5 -25.75 -51.45 27.94
C PHE A 5 -25.38 -50.94 26.52
N LEU A 6 -26.36 -50.99 25.63
CA LEU A 6 -26.29 -50.28 24.35
C LEU A 6 -26.59 -48.79 24.58
N ALA A 7 -25.56 -47.96 24.48
CA ALA A 7 -25.72 -46.49 24.43
C ALA A 7 -26.05 -46.06 23.01
N LEU A 8 -27.28 -45.63 22.77
CA LEU A 8 -27.70 -44.95 21.57
C LEU A 8 -27.12 -43.52 21.58
N CYS A 9 -26.12 -43.28 20.73
CA CYS A 9 -25.59 -41.96 20.49
C CYS A 9 -26.42 -41.24 19.41
N SER A 10 -27.38 -40.42 19.83
CA SER A 10 -28.16 -39.58 18.93
C SER A 10 -27.32 -38.39 18.51
N THR A 11 -26.78 -38.43 17.30
CA THR A 11 -26.08 -37.32 16.64
C THR A 11 -27.07 -36.27 16.18
N LEU A 12 -27.19 -35.18 16.91
CA LEU A 12 -27.87 -33.96 16.47
C LEU A 12 -27.00 -33.29 15.37
N LEU A 13 -27.47 -33.37 14.12
CA LEU A 13 -26.94 -32.58 13.01
C LEU A 13 -27.30 -31.12 13.21
N VAL A 14 -26.37 -30.35 13.81
CA VAL A 14 -26.45 -28.90 13.83
C VAL A 14 -25.97 -28.41 12.46
N SER A 15 -26.91 -28.00 11.61
CA SER A 15 -26.59 -27.29 10.37
C SER A 15 -25.99 -25.94 10.71
N PRO A 16 -24.79 -25.57 10.20
CA PRO A 16 -24.27 -24.23 10.38
C PRO A 16 -25.18 -23.23 9.64
N PRO A 17 -25.43 -22.03 10.21
CA PRO A 17 -26.15 -20.99 9.51
C PRO A 17 -25.34 -20.64 8.24
N GLY A 18 -26.02 -20.71 7.08
CA GLY A 18 -25.43 -20.38 5.80
C GLY A 18 -24.81 -18.98 5.85
N SER A 19 -23.50 -18.91 5.73
CA SER A 19 -22.81 -17.66 5.46
C SER A 19 -23.31 -17.14 4.13
N ALA A 20 -24.12 -16.08 4.15
CA ALA A 20 -24.43 -15.32 2.97
C ALA A 20 -23.10 -14.77 2.43
N SER A 21 -22.54 -15.45 1.43
CA SER A 21 -21.45 -14.90 0.62
C SER A 21 -22.04 -13.70 -0.11
N THR A 22 -21.86 -12.52 0.45
CA THR A 22 -21.93 -11.29 -0.31
C THR A 22 -20.83 -11.42 -1.35
N SER A 23 -21.22 -11.67 -2.60
CA SER A 23 -20.37 -11.54 -3.77
C SER A 23 -20.02 -10.05 -3.92
N ASP A 24 -19.10 -9.58 -3.10
CA ASP A 24 -18.27 -8.43 -3.44
C ASP A 24 -17.39 -8.99 -4.58
N SER A 25 -17.74 -8.63 -5.81
CA SER A 25 -17.00 -9.06 -6.99
C SER A 25 -15.54 -8.68 -6.70
N ASP A 26 -14.71 -9.70 -6.48
CA ASP A 26 -13.27 -9.54 -6.27
C ASP A 26 -12.73 -8.83 -7.50
N VAL A 27 -12.67 -7.52 -7.43
CA VAL A 27 -12.06 -6.69 -8.46
C VAL A 27 -10.57 -6.89 -8.30
N GLU A 28 -10.05 -7.88 -9.03
CA GLU A 28 -8.62 -8.11 -9.10
C GLU A 28 -7.94 -6.84 -9.62
N VAL A 29 -7.16 -6.22 -8.76
CA VAL A 29 -6.34 -5.06 -9.13
C VAL A 29 -4.94 -5.58 -9.44
N VAL A 30 -4.60 -5.59 -10.72
CA VAL A 30 -3.25 -5.95 -11.16
C VAL A 30 -2.33 -4.75 -10.99
N PHE A 31 -1.24 -4.95 -10.24
CA PHE A 31 -0.20 -3.95 -10.05
C PHE A 31 1.01 -4.29 -10.92
N PRO A 32 1.57 -3.33 -11.68
CA PRO A 32 2.77 -3.58 -12.49
C PRO A 32 3.99 -3.80 -11.59
N GLN A 33 4.89 -4.69 -12.01
CA GLN A 33 6.17 -4.91 -11.31
C GLN A 33 7.12 -3.72 -11.43
N GLN A 34 7.05 -3.02 -12.55
CA GLN A 34 7.75 -1.75 -12.78
C GLN A 34 6.71 -0.68 -13.07
N MET A 35 6.82 0.43 -12.40
CA MET A 35 5.82 1.49 -12.45
C MET A 35 6.47 2.83 -12.77
N ASN A 36 5.91 3.57 -13.73
CA ASN A 36 6.24 4.97 -13.92
C ASN A 36 5.39 5.89 -13.02
N ALA A 37 5.79 7.15 -12.92
CA ALA A 37 5.13 8.10 -12.03
C ALA A 37 3.68 8.37 -12.44
N LYS A 38 3.34 8.30 -13.73
CA LYS A 38 1.98 8.47 -14.24
C LYS A 38 1.03 7.37 -13.74
N GLN A 39 1.50 6.11 -13.75
CA GLN A 39 0.74 4.98 -13.24
C GLN A 39 0.54 5.10 -11.74
N LEU A 40 1.60 5.43 -10.99
CA LEU A 40 1.50 5.66 -9.54
C LEU A 40 0.54 6.80 -9.24
N MET A 41 0.62 7.92 -9.96
CA MET A 41 -0.30 9.06 -9.81
C MET A 41 -1.76 8.64 -10.00
N THR A 42 -2.06 7.76 -10.98
CA THR A 42 -3.41 7.23 -11.19
C THR A 42 -3.91 6.49 -9.96
N PHE A 43 -3.06 5.70 -9.31
CA PHE A 43 -3.43 4.97 -8.08
C PHE A 43 -3.60 5.92 -6.88
N CYS A 44 -2.72 6.89 -6.73
CA CYS A 44 -2.80 7.89 -5.66
C CYS A 44 -4.06 8.76 -5.75
N ALA A 45 -4.49 9.09 -6.98
CA ALA A 45 -5.67 9.90 -7.25
C ALA A 45 -6.99 9.12 -7.24
N SER A 46 -6.97 7.80 -7.06
CA SER A 46 -8.16 6.95 -7.11
C SER A 46 -9.18 7.30 -6.03
N SER A 47 -10.47 7.09 -6.34
CA SER A 47 -11.57 7.41 -5.43
C SER A 47 -11.58 6.50 -4.19
N ALA A 48 -11.61 7.07 -3.01
CA ALA A 48 -11.77 6.31 -1.75
C ALA A 48 -13.19 5.73 -1.57
N LEU A 49 -14.15 6.11 -2.41
CA LEU A 49 -15.54 5.67 -2.29
C LEU A 49 -15.76 4.24 -2.81
N THR A 50 -14.90 3.76 -3.71
CA THR A 50 -14.99 2.41 -4.28
C THR A 50 -13.99 1.46 -3.63
N ALA A 51 -14.31 0.16 -3.58
CA ALA A 51 -13.38 -0.87 -3.07
C ALA A 51 -12.07 -0.87 -3.86
N ARG A 52 -12.17 -0.87 -5.19
CA ARG A 52 -11.01 -0.78 -6.09
C ARG A 52 -10.15 0.46 -5.81
N GLY A 53 -10.77 1.62 -5.69
CA GLY A 53 -10.04 2.86 -5.46
C GLY A 53 -9.33 2.89 -4.09
N ARG A 54 -9.96 2.33 -3.04
CA ARG A 54 -9.30 2.16 -1.74
C ARG A 54 -8.07 1.26 -1.81
N THR A 55 -8.15 0.16 -2.57
CA THR A 55 -7.01 -0.74 -2.80
C THR A 55 -5.88 -0.03 -3.53
N GLN A 56 -6.19 0.72 -4.59
CA GLN A 56 -5.20 1.50 -5.34
C GLN A 56 -4.53 2.57 -4.49
N ARG A 57 -5.28 3.29 -3.65
CA ARG A 57 -4.71 4.28 -2.72
C ARG A 57 -3.80 3.65 -1.67
N ARG A 58 -4.19 2.51 -1.10
CA ARG A 58 -3.32 1.77 -0.17
C ARG A 58 -2.03 1.32 -0.84
N TYR A 59 -2.10 0.92 -2.10
CA TYR A 59 -0.90 0.59 -2.87
C TYR A 59 -0.01 1.82 -3.04
N CYS A 60 -0.58 2.99 -3.41
CA CYS A 60 0.15 4.25 -3.48
C CYS A 60 0.86 4.57 -2.17
N ASP A 61 0.13 4.54 -1.05
CA ASP A 61 0.68 4.85 0.27
C ASP A 61 1.83 3.88 0.62
N GLY A 62 1.65 2.58 0.35
CA GLY A 62 2.67 1.56 0.58
C GLY A 62 3.90 1.72 -0.32
N PHE A 63 3.70 2.08 -1.60
CA PHE A 63 4.79 2.33 -2.53
C PHE A 63 5.65 3.51 -2.09
N VAL A 64 5.02 4.64 -1.77
CA VAL A 64 5.73 5.87 -1.35
C VAL A 64 6.46 5.64 -0.03
N SER A 65 5.81 4.97 0.94
CA SER A 65 6.46 4.58 2.21
C SER A 65 7.62 3.61 1.99
N GLY A 66 7.50 2.68 1.04
CA GLY A 66 8.59 1.76 0.69
C GLY A 66 9.81 2.45 0.10
N VAL A 67 9.62 3.50 -0.70
CA VAL A 67 10.72 4.34 -1.19
C VAL A 67 11.40 5.05 -0.02
N GLU A 68 10.62 5.63 0.89
CA GLU A 68 11.12 6.30 2.09
C GLU A 68 11.94 5.37 2.98
N GLU A 69 11.42 4.19 3.30
CA GLU A 69 12.15 3.18 4.10
C GLU A 69 13.43 2.73 3.39
N GLY A 70 13.40 2.61 2.06
CA GLY A 70 14.59 2.32 1.25
C GLY A 70 15.66 3.41 1.37
N LEU A 71 15.27 4.69 1.43
CA LEU A 71 16.18 5.81 1.66
C LEU A 71 16.81 5.75 3.05
N ARG A 72 16.03 5.51 4.09
CA ARG A 72 16.54 5.34 5.46
C ARG A 72 17.55 4.20 5.55
N LEU A 73 17.25 3.07 4.90
CA LEU A 73 18.16 1.94 4.86
C LEU A 73 19.46 2.29 4.13
N TYR A 74 19.36 3.02 3.03
CA TYR A 74 20.53 3.48 2.27
C TYR A 74 21.42 4.41 3.12
N GLU A 75 20.85 5.40 3.77
CA GLU A 75 21.58 6.33 4.66
C GLU A 75 22.25 5.59 5.83
N PHE A 76 21.53 4.64 6.44
CA PHE A 76 22.09 3.81 7.52
C PHE A 76 23.28 2.96 7.04
N SER A 77 23.20 2.41 5.82
CA SER A 77 24.21 1.50 5.27
C SER A 77 25.43 2.24 4.70
N PHE A 78 25.25 3.49 4.26
CA PHE A 78 26.26 4.27 3.57
C PHE A 78 26.39 5.71 4.12
N PRO A 79 26.77 5.87 5.39
CA PRO A 79 26.74 7.18 6.07
C PRO A 79 27.73 8.20 5.50
N VAL A 80 28.67 7.80 4.65
CA VAL A 80 29.74 8.67 4.11
C VAL A 80 29.40 9.28 2.74
N THR A 81 28.30 8.89 2.12
CA THR A 81 27.90 9.39 0.79
C THR A 81 26.54 10.07 0.84
N PRO A 82 26.44 11.32 1.32
CA PRO A 82 25.18 12.05 1.29
C PRO A 82 24.85 12.43 -0.16
N ARG A 83 24.12 11.58 -0.86
CA ARG A 83 23.57 11.89 -2.19
C ARG A 83 22.09 12.24 -2.14
N VAL A 84 21.45 12.01 -0.99
CA VAL A 84 20.03 12.22 -0.79
C VAL A 84 19.88 13.13 0.43
N SER A 85 19.27 14.30 0.24
CA SER A 85 19.07 15.29 1.29
C SER A 85 17.61 15.33 1.73
N VAL A 86 17.14 14.24 2.35
CA VAL A 86 15.78 14.16 2.88
C VAL A 86 15.82 14.05 4.40
N CYS A 87 15.39 15.10 5.09
CA CYS A 87 15.26 15.12 6.54
C CYS A 87 13.79 15.01 6.95
N MET A 88 13.29 13.77 6.98
CA MET A 88 11.88 13.56 7.35
C MET A 88 11.65 13.59 8.85
N PRO A 89 10.59 14.29 9.32
CA PRO A 89 10.12 14.18 10.68
C PRO A 89 9.77 12.73 11.05
N ALA A 90 10.07 12.31 12.28
CA ALA A 90 9.85 10.94 12.74
C ALA A 90 8.36 10.54 12.79
N ASP A 91 7.46 11.51 12.81
CA ASP A 91 6.00 11.35 12.87
C ASP A 91 5.30 11.55 11.52
N SER A 92 6.05 11.62 10.42
CA SER A 92 5.49 11.73 9.08
C SER A 92 4.60 10.53 8.75
N SER A 93 3.38 10.81 8.31
CA SER A 93 2.43 9.76 7.94
C SER A 93 2.57 9.36 6.47
N SER A 94 2.25 8.10 6.12
CA SER A 94 2.23 7.64 4.73
C SER A 94 1.32 8.50 3.83
N ARG A 95 0.24 9.03 4.38
CA ARG A 95 -0.64 9.97 3.67
C ARG A 95 0.07 11.28 3.33
N GLU A 96 0.87 11.83 4.25
CA GLU A 96 1.64 13.06 4.01
C GLU A 96 2.68 12.84 2.91
N LEU A 97 3.35 11.69 2.92
CA LEU A 97 4.32 11.32 1.89
C LEU A 97 3.63 11.19 0.51
N SER A 98 2.48 10.51 0.45
CA SER A 98 1.70 10.39 -0.79
C SER A 98 1.20 11.74 -1.29
N GLN A 99 0.82 12.67 -0.41
CA GLN A 99 0.45 14.02 -0.78
C GLN A 99 1.63 14.82 -1.34
N ALA A 100 2.82 14.67 -0.76
CA ALA A 100 4.04 15.29 -1.30
C ALA A 100 4.32 14.83 -2.72
N PHE A 101 4.21 13.51 -2.98
CA PHE A 101 4.31 12.95 -4.32
C PHE A 101 3.26 13.54 -5.28
N ILE A 102 1.97 13.55 -4.90
CA ILE A 102 0.89 14.09 -5.74
C ILE A 102 1.15 15.56 -6.08
N GLN A 103 1.53 16.38 -5.10
CA GLN A 103 1.82 17.80 -5.32
C GLN A 103 2.99 17.99 -6.28
N HIS A 104 4.05 17.21 -6.14
CA HIS A 104 5.20 17.29 -7.04
C HIS A 104 4.84 16.80 -8.44
N ALA A 105 4.20 15.65 -8.58
CA ALA A 105 3.80 15.06 -9.84
C ALA A 105 2.84 15.94 -10.67
N THR A 106 2.07 16.82 -10.01
CA THR A 106 1.19 17.79 -10.68
C THR A 106 1.88 19.11 -11.04
N SER A 107 3.16 19.27 -10.66
CA SER A 107 3.92 20.50 -10.96
C SER A 107 4.34 20.53 -12.44
N VAL A 108 4.44 21.76 -12.98
CA VAL A 108 4.86 21.96 -14.38
C VAL A 108 6.29 21.47 -14.59
N GLY A 109 6.51 20.74 -15.66
CA GLY A 109 7.84 20.27 -16.07
C GLY A 109 8.29 18.94 -15.51
N VAL A 110 7.46 18.28 -14.67
CA VAL A 110 7.77 16.94 -14.17
C VAL A 110 7.45 15.90 -15.24
N ASP A 111 8.45 15.06 -15.59
CA ASP A 111 8.29 13.97 -16.54
C ASP A 111 7.73 12.72 -15.84
N LEU A 112 6.43 12.48 -16.02
CA LEU A 112 5.72 11.36 -15.41
C LEU A 112 6.00 9.99 -16.07
N GLU A 113 6.70 9.92 -17.16
CA GLU A 113 7.11 8.66 -17.76
C GLU A 113 8.37 8.08 -17.09
N GLN A 114 9.02 8.84 -16.23
CA GLN A 114 10.13 8.39 -15.40
C GLN A 114 9.70 7.32 -14.38
N PRO A 115 10.64 6.49 -13.88
CA PRO A 115 10.37 5.53 -12.82
C PRO A 115 9.70 6.20 -11.61
N ALA A 116 8.62 5.61 -11.11
CA ALA A 116 7.85 6.18 -10.01
C ALA A 116 8.71 6.49 -8.77
N ALA A 117 9.65 5.58 -8.43
CA ALA A 117 10.52 5.78 -7.27
C ALA A 117 11.42 7.01 -7.41
N ALA A 118 11.87 7.36 -8.64
CA ALA A 118 12.68 8.56 -8.87
C ALA A 118 11.87 9.83 -8.60
N ILE A 119 10.64 9.90 -9.12
CA ILE A 119 9.77 11.08 -8.90
C ILE A 119 9.29 11.17 -7.45
N VAL A 120 9.09 10.04 -6.77
CA VAL A 120 8.83 10.02 -5.31
C VAL A 120 10.02 10.61 -4.55
N LEU A 121 11.25 10.19 -4.89
CA LEU A 121 12.46 10.73 -4.25
C LEU A 121 12.55 12.25 -4.43
N GLU A 122 12.40 12.75 -5.65
CA GLU A 122 12.41 14.19 -5.93
C GLU A 122 11.33 14.94 -5.12
N ALA A 123 10.15 14.34 -4.99
CA ALA A 123 9.06 14.90 -4.19
C ALA A 123 9.43 15.01 -2.71
N LEU A 124 10.06 13.97 -2.16
CA LEU A 124 10.48 13.92 -0.76
C LEU A 124 11.63 14.90 -0.48
N GLU A 125 12.64 14.98 -1.37
CA GLU A 125 13.72 15.96 -1.27
C GLU A 125 13.19 17.41 -1.28
N LYS A 126 12.20 17.67 -2.12
CA LYS A 126 11.59 18.99 -2.23
C LYS A 126 10.71 19.35 -1.02
N LYS A 127 10.02 18.37 -0.45
CA LYS A 127 9.11 18.57 0.68
C LYS A 127 9.83 18.61 2.02
N PHE A 128 10.87 17.80 2.18
CA PHE A 128 11.61 17.61 3.43
C PHE A 128 13.12 17.81 3.23
N PRO A 129 13.53 19.00 2.76
CA PRO A 129 14.96 19.27 2.56
C PRO A 129 15.71 19.26 3.90
N CYS A 130 16.90 18.71 3.91
CA CYS A 130 17.86 18.94 5.00
C CYS A 130 18.44 20.36 4.86
#